data_ab83df7f97eb34173c215cf80fc93be9
#
_entry.id   ab83df7f97eb34173c215cf80fc93be9
#
_cell.length_a   1.000
_cell.length_b   1.000
_cell.length_c   1.000
_cell.angle_alpha   90.00
_cell.angle_beta   90.00
_cell.angle_gamma   90.00
#
_symmetry.space_group_name_H-M   'P 1'
#
loop_
_entity.id
_entity.type
_entity.pdbx_description
1 polymer ?
#
loop_
_entity_poly.entity_id
_entity_poly.type
_entity_poly.pdbx_seq_one_letter_code
_entity_poly.pdbx_strand_id
1 'polypeptide(L)'
;VEVPLCGHATLASAHVLYETGRAPTNGAIAFETLSGRLSAEREGDGWIRLDFPALPPRPEPCAPPAGLLAALGLAPEAGARVHEVPRPNATDGPSWLVELPSVATLRAVAPDFRALARVAGHATILTARGEGAHDFASRFFAPKAGVDEDAVTGSAHCSLAPFWCARLGREELTGAQLSQRTGVVRVRRRGARVHLLGEAVTVLRGELSA
;
A
#
# COMPACT_ATOMS: atom_id res chain seq x y z
N VAL A 1 -8.47 -17.14 1.69
CA VAL A 1 -7.03 -17.47 1.70
C VAL A 1 -6.31 -16.42 2.55
N GLU A 2 -5.48 -16.88 3.48
CA GLU A 2 -4.66 -15.99 4.31
C GLU A 2 -3.62 -15.29 3.44
N VAL A 3 -3.44 -13.99 3.67
CA VAL A 3 -2.40 -13.19 3.01
C VAL A 3 -1.31 -12.81 4.02
N PRO A 4 -0.03 -12.73 3.59
CA PRO A 4 1.08 -12.46 4.50
C PRO A 4 0.97 -11.13 5.24
N LEU A 5 0.41 -10.09 4.60
CA LEU A 5 0.31 -8.75 5.15
C LEU A 5 -1.00 -8.09 4.71
N CYS A 6 -1.87 -7.77 5.67
CA CYS A 6 -3.17 -7.14 5.41
C CYS A 6 -3.36 -5.91 6.30
N GLY A 7 -3.14 -4.71 5.74
CA GLY A 7 -3.21 -3.45 6.48
C GLY A 7 -4.62 -3.08 6.92
N HIS A 8 -5.59 -3.10 5.98
CA HIS A 8 -6.95 -2.67 6.27
C HIS A 8 -7.68 -3.58 7.28
N ALA A 9 -7.47 -4.91 7.21
CA ALA A 9 -8.05 -5.83 8.19
C ALA A 9 -7.43 -5.65 9.58
N THR A 10 -6.11 -5.46 9.67
CA THR A 10 -5.43 -5.16 10.93
C THR A 10 -5.93 -3.84 11.53
N LEU A 11 -6.10 -2.80 10.70
CA LEU A 11 -6.64 -1.51 11.12
C LEU A 11 -8.07 -1.63 11.64
N ALA A 12 -8.94 -2.32 10.89
CA ALA A 12 -10.34 -2.53 11.28
C ALA A 12 -10.46 -3.37 12.56
N SER A 13 -9.65 -4.42 12.71
CA SER A 13 -9.60 -5.24 13.92
C SER A 13 -9.17 -4.43 15.13
N ALA A 14 -8.11 -3.61 14.99
CA ALA A 14 -7.65 -2.74 16.05
C ALA A 14 -8.74 -1.72 16.46
N HIS A 15 -9.41 -1.11 15.45
CA HIS A 15 -10.52 -0.18 15.70
C HIS A 15 -11.63 -0.82 16.55
N VAL A 16 -12.09 -2.02 16.16
CA VAL A 16 -13.15 -2.73 16.88
C VAL A 16 -12.72 -3.11 18.30
N LEU A 17 -11.48 -3.58 18.48
CA LEU A 17 -10.95 -3.93 19.79
C LEU A 17 -10.90 -2.72 20.73
N TYR A 18 -10.51 -1.54 20.24
CA TYR A 18 -10.52 -0.31 21.00
C TYR A 18 -11.94 0.18 21.26
N GLU A 19 -12.82 0.16 20.27
CA GLU A 19 -14.19 0.64 20.37
C GLU A 19 -15.02 -0.18 21.36
N THR A 20 -14.80 -1.50 21.40
CA THR A 20 -15.51 -2.43 22.28
C THR A 20 -14.88 -2.57 23.68
N GLY A 21 -13.80 -1.84 23.97
CA GLY A 21 -13.07 -1.94 25.25
C GLY A 21 -12.36 -3.27 25.46
N ARG A 22 -12.18 -4.08 24.41
CA ARG A 22 -11.45 -5.35 24.49
C ARG A 22 -9.92 -5.17 24.44
N ALA A 23 -9.45 -3.97 24.15
CA ALA A 23 -8.07 -3.58 24.28
C ALA A 23 -7.97 -2.27 25.07
N PRO A 24 -6.88 -2.07 25.84
CA PRO A 24 -6.69 -0.83 26.59
C PRO A 24 -6.52 0.34 25.60
N THR A 25 -7.19 1.44 25.92
CA THR A 25 -7.27 2.64 25.03
C THR A 25 -5.89 3.23 24.71
N ASN A 26 -4.92 3.08 25.61
CA ASN A 26 -3.57 3.63 25.51
C ASN A 26 -2.50 2.52 25.37
N GLY A 27 -2.87 1.33 24.90
CA GLY A 27 -1.97 0.20 24.74
C GLY A 27 -1.83 -0.23 23.27
N ALA A 28 -0.65 -0.75 22.93
CA ALA A 28 -0.44 -1.40 21.64
C ALA A 28 -1.13 -2.77 21.60
N ILE A 29 -1.82 -3.07 20.53
CA ILE A 29 -2.36 -4.38 20.21
C ILE A 29 -1.35 -5.10 19.32
N ALA A 30 -0.96 -6.33 19.69
CA ALA A 30 -0.10 -7.16 18.89
C ALA A 30 -0.92 -8.16 18.07
N PHE A 31 -0.51 -8.37 16.82
CA PHE A 31 -1.07 -9.35 15.91
C PHE A 31 0.05 -10.27 15.44
N GLU A 32 -0.10 -11.57 15.64
CA GLU A 32 0.79 -12.58 15.06
C GLU A 32 0.32 -12.90 13.64
N THR A 33 1.21 -12.76 12.67
CA THR A 33 0.90 -12.90 11.25
C THR A 33 2.00 -13.66 10.50
N LEU A 34 1.75 -14.05 9.25
CA LEU A 34 2.76 -14.63 8.37
C LEU A 34 3.95 -13.69 8.08
N SER A 35 3.78 -12.39 8.29
CA SER A 35 4.85 -11.38 8.21
C SER A 35 5.54 -11.13 9.56
N GLY A 36 5.31 -11.98 10.55
CA GLY A 36 5.76 -11.81 11.92
C GLY A 36 4.81 -10.94 12.74
N ARG A 37 5.32 -10.44 13.86
CA ARG A 37 4.54 -9.62 14.78
C ARG A 37 4.32 -8.22 14.22
N LEU A 38 3.05 -7.85 14.08
CA LEU A 38 2.59 -6.51 13.76
C LEU A 38 1.99 -5.86 15.00
N SER A 39 1.97 -4.55 15.06
CA SER A 39 1.29 -3.85 16.15
C SER A 39 0.42 -2.71 15.63
N ALA A 40 -0.65 -2.43 16.38
CA ALA A 40 -1.50 -1.27 16.18
C ALA A 40 -1.58 -0.48 17.48
N GLU A 41 -1.57 0.84 17.38
CA GLU A 41 -1.68 1.75 18.52
C GLU A 41 -2.53 2.96 18.14
N ARG A 42 -3.43 3.39 19.03
CA ARG A 42 -4.24 4.60 18.83
C ARG A 42 -3.40 5.82 19.15
N GLU A 43 -3.38 6.80 18.25
CA GLU A 43 -2.78 8.11 18.48
C GLU A 43 -3.82 9.11 19.04
N GLY A 44 -3.35 10.20 19.63
CA GLY A 44 -4.21 11.16 20.36
C GLY A 44 -5.22 11.92 19.47
N ASP A 45 -5.02 11.93 18.14
CA ASP A 45 -5.91 12.53 17.15
C ASP A 45 -6.98 11.54 16.61
N GLY A 46 -7.04 10.34 17.19
CA GLY A 46 -8.00 9.31 16.79
C GLY A 46 -7.48 8.36 15.68
N TRP A 47 -6.36 8.66 15.07
CA TRP A 47 -5.72 7.80 14.08
C TRP A 47 -5.18 6.54 14.74
N ILE A 48 -5.18 5.45 13.99
CA ILE A 48 -4.56 4.19 14.40
C ILE A 48 -3.27 4.02 13.61
N ARG A 49 -2.16 3.91 14.34
CA ARG A 49 -0.84 3.63 13.81
C ARG A 49 -0.61 2.13 13.76
N LEU A 50 -0.27 1.63 12.58
CA LEU A 50 0.19 0.26 12.35
C LEU A 50 1.71 0.28 12.20
N ASP A 51 2.41 -0.62 12.86
CA ASP A 51 3.85 -0.79 12.73
C ASP A 51 4.15 -2.02 11.85
N PHE A 52 4.64 -1.78 10.63
CA PHE A 52 4.84 -2.77 9.59
C PHE A 52 6.30 -2.81 9.12
N PRO A 53 6.76 -3.91 8.50
CA PRO A 53 8.08 -3.97 7.91
C PRO A 53 8.19 -3.01 6.70
N ALA A 54 9.33 -2.33 6.57
CA ALA A 54 9.66 -1.62 5.34
C ALA A 54 10.00 -2.63 4.23
N LEU A 55 9.47 -2.40 3.04
CA LEU A 55 9.73 -3.18 1.83
C LEU A 55 10.26 -2.25 0.73
N PRO A 56 11.48 -1.73 0.88
CA PRO A 56 12.00 -0.75 -0.06
C PRO A 56 12.16 -1.36 -1.46
N PRO A 57 11.72 -0.66 -2.52
CA PRO A 57 12.04 -1.05 -3.87
C PRO A 57 13.55 -0.95 -4.11
N ARG A 58 14.07 -1.67 -5.11
CA ARG A 58 15.46 -1.51 -5.53
C ARG A 58 15.68 -0.05 -5.96
N PRO A 59 16.80 0.57 -5.55
CA PRO A 59 17.02 2.01 -5.78
C PRO A 59 17.08 2.35 -7.28
N GLU A 60 17.75 1.50 -8.05
CA GLU A 60 17.91 1.72 -9.49
C GLU A 60 16.69 1.19 -10.27
N PRO A 61 16.21 1.95 -11.26
CA PRO A 61 15.20 1.44 -12.18
C PRO A 61 15.73 0.24 -12.97
N CYS A 62 14.83 -0.67 -13.29
CA CYS A 62 15.12 -1.83 -14.12
C CYS A 62 14.29 -1.83 -15.41
N ALA A 63 14.65 -2.71 -16.33
CA ALA A 63 13.80 -2.96 -17.50
C ALA A 63 12.42 -3.48 -17.03
N PRO A 64 11.33 -2.94 -17.56
CA PRO A 64 10.00 -3.44 -17.21
C PRO A 64 9.85 -4.90 -17.67
N PRO A 65 9.15 -5.74 -16.88
CA PRO A 65 8.82 -7.07 -17.36
C PRO A 65 7.97 -7.00 -18.63
N ALA A 66 8.12 -8.01 -19.48
CA ALA A 66 7.44 -8.04 -20.77
C ALA A 66 5.93 -7.82 -20.60
N GLY A 67 5.38 -6.89 -21.37
CA GLY A 67 3.96 -6.56 -21.40
C GLY A 67 3.48 -5.62 -20.30
N LEU A 68 4.29 -5.28 -19.28
CA LEU A 68 3.83 -4.44 -18.15
C LEU A 68 3.30 -3.08 -18.61
N LEU A 69 4.11 -2.30 -19.33
CA LEU A 69 3.71 -0.96 -19.76
C LEU A 69 2.51 -0.99 -20.70
N ALA A 70 2.50 -1.93 -21.65
CA ALA A 70 1.38 -2.12 -22.57
C ALA A 70 0.08 -2.48 -21.81
N ALA A 71 0.16 -3.40 -20.83
CA ALA A 71 -0.99 -3.77 -20.01
C ALA A 71 -1.52 -2.61 -19.14
N LEU A 72 -0.66 -1.65 -18.80
CA LEU A 72 -1.05 -0.42 -18.10
C LEU A 72 -1.58 0.67 -19.06
N GLY A 73 -1.55 0.44 -20.37
CA GLY A 73 -1.90 1.46 -21.37
C GLY A 73 -0.88 2.60 -21.46
N LEU A 74 0.37 2.35 -21.06
CA LEU A 74 1.46 3.32 -21.09
C LEU A 74 2.29 3.15 -22.36
N ALA A 75 2.46 4.24 -23.10
CA ALA A 75 3.39 4.28 -24.22
C ALA A 75 4.85 4.23 -23.70
N PRO A 76 5.82 3.72 -24.50
CA PRO A 76 7.23 3.71 -24.10
C PRO A 76 7.77 5.09 -23.70
N GLU A 77 7.24 6.15 -24.32
CA GLU A 77 7.65 7.55 -24.11
C GLU A 77 6.95 8.20 -22.89
N ALA A 78 6.11 7.46 -22.17
CA ALA A 78 5.38 8.00 -21.01
C ALA A 78 6.27 8.42 -19.84
N GLY A 79 7.59 8.21 -19.92
CA GLY A 79 8.56 8.57 -18.88
C GLY A 79 8.44 7.72 -17.62
N ALA A 80 7.84 6.54 -17.73
CA ALA A 80 7.69 5.60 -16.63
C ALA A 80 9.04 4.99 -16.22
N ARG A 81 9.32 4.93 -14.92
CA ARG A 81 10.49 4.24 -14.35
C ARG A 81 10.00 3.06 -13.53
N VAL A 82 10.52 1.88 -13.81
CA VAL A 82 10.08 0.65 -13.14
C VAL A 82 11.14 0.20 -12.14
N HIS A 83 10.71 -0.08 -10.92
CA HIS A 83 11.54 -0.58 -9.84
C HIS A 83 11.00 -1.92 -9.35
N GLU A 84 11.90 -2.86 -9.11
CA GLU A 84 11.55 -4.12 -8.47
C GLU A 84 11.32 -3.89 -6.96
N VAL A 85 10.22 -4.40 -6.44
CA VAL A 85 9.94 -4.48 -5.00
C VAL A 85 10.14 -5.93 -4.57
N PRO A 86 11.23 -6.27 -3.89
CA PRO A 86 11.48 -7.61 -3.39
C PRO A 86 10.38 -8.04 -2.41
N ARG A 87 9.94 -9.29 -2.52
CA ARG A 87 8.98 -9.92 -1.61
C ARG A 87 9.64 -11.13 -0.98
N PRO A 88 10.27 -10.98 0.21
CA PRO A 88 10.91 -12.08 0.90
C PRO A 88 9.95 -13.26 1.10
N ASN A 89 10.41 -14.47 0.82
CA ASN A 89 9.65 -15.73 0.94
C ASN A 89 8.41 -15.86 0.02
N ALA A 90 8.20 -14.97 -0.95
CA ALA A 90 7.13 -15.10 -1.93
C ALA A 90 7.57 -16.01 -3.09
N THR A 91 6.68 -16.92 -3.50
CA THR A 91 6.93 -17.85 -4.62
C THR A 91 6.39 -17.34 -5.95
N ASP A 92 5.60 -16.27 -5.94
CA ASP A 92 4.94 -15.66 -7.09
C ASP A 92 5.66 -14.44 -7.66
N GLY A 93 6.89 -14.21 -7.20
CA GLY A 93 7.80 -13.19 -7.69
C GLY A 93 7.66 -11.83 -7.00
N PRO A 94 8.42 -10.82 -7.48
CA PRO A 94 8.41 -9.47 -6.93
C PRO A 94 7.11 -8.73 -7.24
N SER A 95 6.90 -7.59 -6.60
CA SER A 95 5.98 -6.56 -7.08
C SER A 95 6.75 -5.52 -7.90
N TRP A 96 6.02 -4.79 -8.73
CA TRP A 96 6.60 -3.73 -9.58
C TRP A 96 6.11 -2.37 -9.10
N LEU A 97 7.03 -1.47 -8.82
CA LEU A 97 6.72 -0.07 -8.57
C LEU A 97 7.03 0.71 -9.85
N VAL A 98 6.00 1.37 -10.38
CA VAL A 98 6.10 2.18 -11.60
C VAL A 98 5.94 3.64 -11.22
N GLU A 99 7.05 4.36 -11.24
CA GLU A 99 7.06 5.80 -11.02
C GLU A 99 6.65 6.50 -12.33
N LEU A 100 5.67 7.38 -12.23
CA LEU A 100 5.12 8.16 -13.33
C LEU A 100 5.46 9.64 -13.18
N PRO A 101 5.53 10.42 -14.28
CA PRO A 101 5.97 11.81 -14.23
C PRO A 101 4.99 12.74 -13.52
N SER A 102 3.71 12.40 -13.44
CA SER A 102 2.70 13.27 -12.82
C SER A 102 1.48 12.51 -12.28
N VAL A 103 0.74 13.16 -11.40
CA VAL A 103 -0.58 12.68 -10.94
C VAL A 103 -1.57 12.58 -12.10
N ALA A 104 -1.50 13.49 -13.06
CA ALA A 104 -2.35 13.44 -14.25
C ALA A 104 -2.11 12.16 -15.07
N THR A 105 -0.83 11.80 -15.29
CA THR A 105 -0.47 10.54 -15.96
C THR A 105 -0.96 9.34 -15.15
N LEU A 106 -0.78 9.35 -13.84
CA LEU A 106 -1.23 8.27 -12.94
C LEU A 106 -2.74 8.07 -13.01
N ARG A 107 -3.53 9.14 -13.02
CA ARG A 107 -4.99 9.08 -13.15
C ARG A 107 -5.46 8.55 -14.51
N ALA A 108 -4.74 8.90 -15.57
CA ALA A 108 -5.07 8.51 -16.93
C ALA A 108 -4.79 7.03 -17.24
N VAL A 109 -4.05 6.32 -16.38
CA VAL A 109 -3.76 4.89 -16.58
C VAL A 109 -5.06 4.09 -16.56
N ALA A 110 -5.31 3.36 -17.66
CA ALA A 110 -6.47 2.49 -17.86
C ALA A 110 -5.98 1.05 -18.15
N PRO A 111 -5.77 0.21 -17.11
CA PRO A 111 -5.17 -1.10 -17.29
C PRO A 111 -6.08 -2.09 -18.02
N ASP A 112 -5.50 -2.89 -18.91
CA ASP A 112 -6.07 -4.17 -19.29
C ASP A 112 -5.72 -5.19 -18.19
N PHE A 113 -6.65 -5.44 -17.28
CA PHE A 113 -6.43 -6.34 -16.14
C PHE A 113 -6.17 -7.79 -16.56
N ARG A 114 -6.73 -8.23 -17.71
CA ARG A 114 -6.45 -9.58 -18.24
C ARG A 114 -5.01 -9.69 -18.73
N ALA A 115 -4.51 -8.67 -19.41
CA ALA A 115 -3.12 -8.60 -19.81
C ALA A 115 -2.19 -8.45 -18.60
N LEU A 116 -2.54 -7.59 -17.64
CA LEU A 116 -1.77 -7.35 -16.42
C LEU A 116 -1.66 -8.62 -15.55
N ALA A 117 -2.71 -9.45 -15.50
CA ALA A 117 -2.67 -10.75 -14.82
C ALA A 117 -1.65 -11.74 -15.42
N ARG A 118 -1.20 -11.54 -16.66
CA ARG A 118 -0.20 -12.39 -17.31
C ARG A 118 1.24 -11.88 -17.13
N VAL A 119 1.41 -10.65 -16.69
CA VAL A 119 2.73 -10.07 -16.43
C VAL A 119 3.41 -10.81 -15.29
N ALA A 120 4.72 -11.08 -15.42
CA ALA A 120 5.50 -11.71 -14.35
C ALA A 120 5.49 -10.83 -13.09
N GLY A 121 5.42 -11.46 -11.93
CA GLY A 121 5.36 -10.78 -10.63
C GLY A 121 3.97 -10.83 -9.97
N HIS A 122 3.86 -10.31 -8.77
CA HIS A 122 2.65 -10.40 -7.92
C HIS A 122 1.66 -9.28 -8.15
N ALA A 123 2.13 -8.04 -8.06
CA ALA A 123 1.30 -6.84 -8.09
C ALA A 123 2.05 -5.65 -8.72
N THR A 124 1.29 -4.63 -9.08
CA THR A 124 1.84 -3.39 -9.63
C THR A 124 1.39 -2.21 -8.78
N ILE A 125 2.36 -1.43 -8.30
CA ILE A 125 2.18 -0.18 -7.57
C ILE A 125 2.49 0.95 -8.54
N LEU A 126 1.52 1.76 -8.90
CA LEU A 126 1.80 3.01 -9.61
C LEU A 126 2.00 4.13 -8.62
N THR A 127 2.92 5.05 -8.90
CA THR A 127 3.11 6.22 -8.06
C THR A 127 3.61 7.42 -8.84
N ALA A 128 3.31 8.61 -8.33
CA ALA A 128 3.81 9.89 -8.83
C ALA A 128 4.04 10.84 -7.66
N ARG A 129 4.85 11.89 -7.87
CA ARG A 129 4.95 13.03 -6.96
C ARG A 129 3.54 13.58 -6.72
N GLY A 130 3.18 13.80 -5.47
CA GLY A 130 1.87 14.32 -5.09
C GLY A 130 1.68 15.81 -5.38
N GLU A 131 0.47 16.28 -5.20
CA GLU A 131 0.02 17.66 -5.41
C GLU A 131 -0.76 18.15 -4.18
N GLY A 132 -0.72 19.45 -3.93
CA GLY A 132 -1.46 20.08 -2.85
C GLY A 132 -1.05 19.56 -1.47
N ALA A 133 -1.99 18.95 -0.75
CA ALA A 133 -1.78 18.45 0.60
C ALA A 133 -1.10 17.07 0.66
N HIS A 134 -0.83 16.42 -0.47
CA HIS A 134 -0.27 15.08 -0.53
C HIS A 134 1.15 15.09 -1.08
N ASP A 135 2.08 14.40 -0.43
CA ASP A 135 3.48 14.30 -0.84
C ASP A 135 3.66 13.37 -2.03
N PHE A 136 2.82 12.33 -2.13
CA PHE A 136 2.80 11.40 -3.26
C PHE A 136 1.37 10.89 -3.53
N ALA A 137 1.18 10.39 -4.74
CA ALA A 137 -0.03 9.70 -5.14
C ALA A 137 0.28 8.27 -5.57
N SER A 138 -0.68 7.35 -5.45
CA SER A 138 -0.50 5.95 -5.83
C SER A 138 -1.79 5.31 -6.35
N ARG A 139 -1.65 4.18 -7.06
CA ARG A 139 -2.69 3.20 -7.37
C ARG A 139 -2.09 1.80 -7.22
N PHE A 140 -2.91 0.80 -6.93
CA PHE A 140 -2.44 -0.57 -6.71
C PHE A 140 -3.30 -1.57 -7.47
N PHE A 141 -2.65 -2.45 -8.22
CA PHE A 141 -3.27 -3.49 -9.03
C PHE A 141 -2.72 -4.86 -8.70
N ALA A 142 -3.59 -5.83 -8.44
CA ALA A 142 -3.24 -7.22 -8.15
C ALA A 142 -4.24 -8.21 -8.79
N PRO A 143 -4.46 -8.17 -10.11
CA PRO A 143 -5.46 -9.00 -10.77
C PRO A 143 -5.20 -10.49 -10.63
N LYS A 144 -3.94 -10.93 -10.46
CA LYS A 144 -3.60 -12.33 -10.13
C LYS A 144 -4.18 -12.79 -8.79
N ALA A 145 -4.29 -11.89 -7.84
CA ALA A 145 -4.89 -12.16 -6.53
C ALA A 145 -6.42 -11.99 -6.52
N GLY A 146 -7.04 -11.75 -7.69
CA GLY A 146 -8.48 -11.53 -7.82
C GLY A 146 -8.93 -10.11 -7.48
N VAL A 147 -7.99 -9.17 -7.34
CA VAL A 147 -8.25 -7.76 -7.04
C VAL A 147 -7.71 -6.90 -8.17
N ASP A 148 -8.58 -6.48 -9.09
CA ASP A 148 -8.18 -5.66 -10.22
C ASP A 148 -7.52 -4.36 -9.74
N GLU A 149 -8.21 -3.58 -8.92
CA GLU A 149 -7.67 -2.40 -8.25
C GLU A 149 -8.09 -2.35 -6.79
N ASP A 150 -7.14 -2.23 -5.86
CA ASP A 150 -7.42 -2.12 -4.44
C ASP A 150 -7.64 -0.66 -4.01
N ALA A 151 -8.60 -0.46 -3.12
CA ALA A 151 -9.02 0.86 -2.67
C ALA A 151 -7.92 1.62 -1.93
N VAL A 152 -7.35 1.00 -0.89
CA VAL A 152 -6.22 1.52 -0.08
C VAL A 152 -5.37 0.36 0.41
N THR A 153 -4.12 0.32 0.00
CA THR A 153 -3.25 -0.83 0.18
C THR A 153 -2.13 -0.57 1.19
N GLY A 154 -2.26 -1.10 2.38
CA GLY A 154 -1.24 -0.96 3.43
C GLY A 154 0.12 -1.49 3.00
N SER A 155 0.18 -2.70 2.41
CA SER A 155 1.44 -3.32 1.96
C SER A 155 2.16 -2.50 0.87
N ALA A 156 1.43 -1.82 -0.01
CA ALA A 156 2.03 -0.90 -0.99
C ALA A 156 2.73 0.28 -0.29
N HIS A 157 2.14 0.79 0.78
CA HIS A 157 2.72 1.90 1.53
C HIS A 157 3.97 1.50 2.33
N CYS A 158 4.18 0.20 2.61
CA CYS A 158 5.45 -0.32 3.13
C CYS A 158 6.61 -0.13 2.12
N SER A 159 6.31 -0.01 0.83
CA SER A 159 7.27 0.27 -0.24
C SER A 159 7.30 1.75 -0.62
N LEU A 160 6.14 2.40 -0.69
CA LEU A 160 6.02 3.82 -1.04
C LEU A 160 6.67 4.75 -0.01
N ALA A 161 6.56 4.42 1.28
CA ALA A 161 7.16 5.22 2.34
C ALA A 161 8.70 5.31 2.20
N PRO A 162 9.49 4.21 2.18
CA PRO A 162 10.94 4.32 2.00
C PRO A 162 11.31 4.94 0.65
N PHE A 163 10.54 4.68 -0.42
CA PHE A 163 10.78 5.25 -1.74
C PHE A 163 10.67 6.77 -1.76
N TRP A 164 9.57 7.31 -1.23
CA TRP A 164 9.33 8.75 -1.24
C TRP A 164 10.07 9.50 -0.13
N CYS A 165 10.26 8.89 1.05
CA CYS A 165 11.06 9.48 2.12
C CYS A 165 12.50 9.76 1.66
N ALA A 166 13.11 8.81 0.93
CA ALA A 166 14.45 9.00 0.38
C ALA A 166 14.51 10.14 -0.66
N ARG A 167 13.50 10.26 -1.51
CA ARG A 167 13.45 11.30 -2.56
C ARG A 167 13.14 12.70 -2.04
N LEU A 168 12.33 12.77 -0.97
CA LEU A 168 11.88 14.04 -0.42
C LEU A 168 12.72 14.52 0.76
N GLY A 169 13.66 13.69 1.26
CA GLY A 169 14.47 14.01 2.43
C GLY A 169 13.66 14.17 3.72
N ARG A 170 12.50 13.50 3.83
CA ARG A 170 11.59 13.57 4.97
C ARG A 170 11.20 12.18 5.44
N GLU A 171 11.07 12.00 6.75
CA GLU A 171 10.69 10.71 7.34
C GLU A 171 9.16 10.55 7.52
N GLU A 172 8.39 11.63 7.37
CA GLU A 172 6.95 11.64 7.50
C GLU A 172 6.30 12.27 6.28
N LEU A 173 5.37 11.55 5.68
CA LEU A 173 4.72 11.94 4.44
C LEU A 173 3.23 11.58 4.48
N THR A 174 2.45 12.25 3.63
CA THR A 174 1.05 11.95 3.39
C THR A 174 0.86 11.52 1.94
N GLY A 175 0.36 10.30 1.73
CA GLY A 175 0.05 9.74 0.42
C GLY A 175 -1.46 9.70 0.16
N ALA A 176 -1.85 9.91 -1.10
CA ALA A 176 -3.19 9.65 -1.58
C ALA A 176 -3.20 8.42 -2.50
N GLN A 177 -3.96 7.39 -2.18
CA GLN A 177 -4.21 6.29 -3.13
C GLN A 177 -5.46 6.65 -3.95
N LEU A 178 -5.26 6.81 -5.26
CA LEU A 178 -6.24 7.37 -6.19
C LEU A 178 -7.03 6.27 -6.94
N SER A 179 -7.48 5.26 -6.22
CA SER A 179 -8.43 4.26 -6.71
C SER A 179 -9.82 4.87 -6.91
N GLN A 180 -10.76 4.08 -7.41
CA GLN A 180 -12.16 4.50 -7.50
C GLN A 180 -12.73 4.97 -6.15
N ARG A 181 -12.28 4.37 -5.05
CA ARG A 181 -12.64 4.74 -3.68
C ARG A 181 -11.39 5.25 -2.95
N THR A 182 -10.97 6.45 -3.28
CA THR A 182 -9.74 7.08 -2.80
C THR A 182 -9.57 7.00 -1.28
N GLY A 183 -8.30 7.02 -0.83
CA GLY A 183 -7.99 7.11 0.60
C GLY A 183 -6.66 7.81 0.85
N VAL A 184 -6.50 8.29 2.06
CA VAL A 184 -5.29 8.97 2.53
C VAL A 184 -4.59 8.11 3.56
N VAL A 185 -3.27 7.97 3.43
CA VAL A 185 -2.42 7.25 4.37
C VAL A 185 -1.29 8.17 4.79
N ARG A 186 -1.16 8.44 6.08
CA ARG A 186 0.06 9.06 6.61
C ARG A 186 1.09 7.97 6.85
N VAL A 187 2.33 8.20 6.45
CA VAL A 187 3.42 7.24 6.60
C VAL A 187 4.58 7.87 7.36
N ARG A 188 5.23 7.08 8.22
CA ARG A 188 6.45 7.49 8.92
C ARG A 188 7.49 6.39 8.78
N ARG A 189 8.63 6.70 8.17
CA ARG A 189 9.74 5.75 8.09
C ARG A 189 10.49 5.69 9.43
N ARG A 190 10.79 4.48 9.92
CA ARG A 190 11.55 4.26 11.16
C ARG A 190 12.56 3.12 10.92
N GLY A 191 13.66 3.45 10.23
CA GLY A 191 14.68 2.47 9.85
C GLY A 191 14.11 1.37 8.95
N ALA A 192 14.11 0.13 9.46
CA ALA A 192 13.55 -1.05 8.77
C ALA A 192 12.03 -1.21 8.95
N ARG A 193 11.37 -0.27 9.61
CA ARG A 193 9.93 -0.27 9.85
C ARG A 193 9.26 0.93 9.21
N VAL A 194 7.97 0.79 8.93
CA VAL A 194 7.09 1.85 8.46
C VAL A 194 5.87 1.90 9.36
N HIS A 195 5.60 3.06 9.90
CA HIS A 195 4.33 3.32 10.57
C HIS A 195 3.34 3.81 9.51
N LEU A 196 2.23 3.10 9.38
CA LEU A 196 1.09 3.49 8.55
C LEU A 196 -0.02 3.97 9.47
N LEU A 197 -0.52 5.18 9.22
CA LEU A 197 -1.60 5.74 9.99
C LEU A 197 -2.85 5.83 9.13
N GLY A 198 -3.96 5.36 9.67
CA GLY A 198 -5.27 5.39 9.02
C GLY A 198 -6.37 5.54 10.05
N GLU A 199 -7.57 5.76 9.53
CA GLU A 199 -8.81 5.86 10.30
C GLU A 199 -9.74 4.72 9.92
N ALA A 200 -10.60 4.30 10.85
CA ALA A 200 -11.67 3.35 10.60
C ALA A 200 -12.93 3.80 11.31
N VAL A 201 -14.08 3.46 10.74
CA VAL A 201 -15.39 3.75 11.31
C VAL A 201 -16.26 2.50 11.32
N THR A 202 -17.04 2.31 12.35
CA THR A 202 -18.04 1.25 12.43
C THR A 202 -19.30 1.68 11.66
N VAL A 203 -19.61 0.97 10.59
CA VAL A 203 -20.77 1.25 9.72
C VAL A 203 -21.98 0.37 10.03
N LEU A 204 -21.77 -0.77 10.69
CA LEU A 204 -22.82 -1.71 11.03
C LEU A 204 -22.44 -2.50 12.28
N ARG A 205 -23.42 -2.75 13.16
CA ARG A 205 -23.36 -3.72 14.25
C ARG A 205 -24.51 -4.70 14.09
N GLY A 206 -24.26 -5.99 14.32
CA GLY A 206 -25.26 -7.03 14.20
C GLY A 206 -24.86 -8.30 14.96
N GLU A 207 -25.80 -9.22 15.09
CA GLU A 207 -25.61 -10.53 15.67
C GLU A 207 -25.82 -11.60 14.60
N LEU A 208 -24.97 -12.62 14.59
CA LEU A 208 -25.16 -13.80 13.77
C LEU A 208 -25.85 -14.87 14.63
N SER A 209 -27.01 -15.34 14.16
CA SER A 209 -27.63 -16.52 14.74
C SER A 209 -26.88 -17.76 14.26
N ALA A 210 -26.44 -18.60 15.20
CA ALA A 210 -25.82 -19.89 14.91
C ALA A 210 -26.87 -20.94 14.52
#